data_fb525748864743973eca1afb0777eb56
#
_entry.id   fb525748864743973eca1afb0777eb56
#
_cell.length_a   1.000
_cell.length_b   1.000
_cell.length_c   1.000
_cell.angle_alpha   90.00
_cell.angle_beta   90.00
_cell.angle_gamma   90.00
#
_symmetry.space_group_name_H-M   'P 1'
#
loop_
_entity.id
_entity.type
_entity.pdbx_description
1 polymer ?
#
loop_
_entity_poly.entity_id
_entity_poly.type
_entity_poly.pdbx_seq_one_letter_code
_entity_poly.pdbx_strand_id
1 'polypeptide(L)'
;MKKYSKKRILFAILVIAWMITIFCFSNENGETSQGTSDIITNAIVNIREELESHRETISFCVRKLAHFSIYFVGGILLFEFYNTFDVTNKKVFGMSALTGVCYATFDEVHQLFISGRSGQFRDVCIDSTGIIVALIIMMLIAKAKKNSYERN
;
A
#
# COMPACT_ATOMS: atom_id res chain seq x y z
N MET A 1 -4.10 23.35 -20.51
CA MET A 1 -4.07 23.55 -19.03
C MET A 1 -5.23 22.90 -18.26
N LYS A 2 -6.50 22.93 -18.69
CA LYS A 2 -7.65 22.38 -17.92
C LYS A 2 -7.66 20.86 -17.68
N LYS A 3 -7.08 20.03 -18.56
CA LYS A 3 -7.13 18.55 -18.46
C LYS A 3 -6.23 18.00 -17.34
N TYR A 4 -5.03 18.53 -17.16
CA TYR A 4 -4.10 18.13 -16.09
C TYR A 4 -4.60 18.51 -14.69
N SER A 5 -5.32 19.65 -14.59
CA SER A 5 -5.91 20.08 -13.30
C SER A 5 -6.96 19.08 -12.78
N LYS A 6 -7.86 18.57 -13.64
CA LYS A 6 -8.89 17.59 -13.22
C LYS A 6 -8.28 16.25 -12.80
N LYS A 7 -7.29 15.73 -13.54
CA LYS A 7 -6.58 14.49 -13.20
C LYS A 7 -5.84 14.63 -11.87
N ARG A 8 -5.20 15.77 -11.64
CA ARG A 8 -4.50 16.07 -10.38
C ARG A 8 -5.45 16.05 -9.19
N ILE A 9 -6.59 16.74 -9.29
CA ILE A 9 -7.60 16.77 -8.24
C ILE A 9 -8.13 15.37 -7.96
N LEU A 10 -8.44 14.59 -9.00
CA LEU A 10 -8.90 13.21 -8.84
C LEU A 10 -7.89 12.36 -8.05
N PHE A 11 -6.61 12.35 -8.48
CA PHE A 11 -5.60 11.55 -7.78
C PHE A 11 -5.27 12.09 -6.38
N ALA A 12 -5.36 13.39 -6.15
CA ALA A 12 -5.26 13.94 -4.80
C ALA A 12 -6.36 13.40 -3.89
N ILE A 13 -7.61 13.38 -4.36
CA ILE A 13 -8.73 12.81 -3.60
C ILE A 13 -8.51 11.31 -3.35
N LEU A 14 -8.05 10.54 -4.35
CA LEU A 14 -7.80 9.11 -4.19
C LEU A 14 -6.65 8.82 -3.20
N VAL A 15 -5.58 9.62 -3.23
CA VAL A 15 -4.48 9.51 -2.26
C VAL A 15 -4.98 9.82 -0.85
N ILE A 16 -5.76 10.89 -0.67
CA ILE A 16 -6.34 11.23 0.64
C ILE A 16 -7.28 10.12 1.12
N ALA A 17 -8.15 9.61 0.25
CA ALA A 17 -9.05 8.51 0.59
C ALA A 17 -8.27 7.25 1.00
N TRP A 18 -7.19 6.91 0.28
CA TRP A 18 -6.29 5.81 0.64
C TRP A 18 -5.64 6.03 2.01
N MET A 19 -5.11 7.22 2.30
CA MET A 19 -4.54 7.55 3.60
C MET A 19 -5.57 7.43 4.73
N ILE A 20 -6.78 7.95 4.53
CA ILE A 20 -7.87 7.83 5.51
C ILE A 20 -8.24 6.37 5.73
N THR A 21 -8.31 5.56 4.68
CA THR A 21 -8.63 4.13 4.78
C THR A 21 -7.61 3.40 5.65
N ILE A 22 -6.30 3.62 5.42
CA ILE A 22 -5.24 3.04 6.26
C ILE A 22 -5.38 3.52 7.70
N PHE A 23 -5.56 4.83 7.91
CA PHE A 23 -5.71 5.39 9.26
C PHE A 23 -6.91 4.77 10.01
N CYS A 24 -8.04 4.54 9.33
CA CYS A 24 -9.19 3.88 9.92
C CYS A 24 -8.86 2.44 10.33
N PHE A 25 -8.23 1.64 9.48
CA PHE A 25 -7.80 0.28 9.81
C PHE A 25 -6.71 0.25 10.89
N SER A 26 -5.81 1.22 10.87
CA SER A 26 -4.77 1.36 11.90
C SER A 26 -5.34 1.71 13.27
N ASN A 27 -6.48 2.40 13.30
CA ASN A 27 -7.17 2.79 14.54
C ASN A 27 -8.01 1.66 15.16
N GLU A 28 -8.18 0.54 14.46
CA GLU A 28 -8.83 -0.64 15.02
C GLU A 28 -7.94 -1.30 16.08
N ASN A 29 -8.53 -1.76 17.19
CA ASN A 29 -7.79 -2.48 18.20
C ASN A 29 -7.24 -3.83 17.67
N GLY A 30 -6.24 -4.39 18.35
CA GLY A 30 -5.57 -5.61 17.90
C GLY A 30 -6.51 -6.82 17.74
N GLU A 31 -7.54 -6.94 18.58
CA GLU A 31 -8.53 -8.02 18.52
C GLU A 31 -9.41 -7.95 17.28
N THR A 32 -9.92 -6.75 16.95
CA THR A 32 -10.74 -6.53 15.75
C THR A 32 -9.94 -6.80 14.48
N SER A 33 -8.71 -6.30 14.42
CA SER A 33 -7.81 -6.53 13.29
C SER A 33 -7.46 -8.02 13.10
N GLN A 34 -7.28 -8.74 14.20
CA GLN A 34 -7.04 -10.19 14.17
C GLN A 34 -8.29 -10.94 13.68
N GLY A 35 -9.47 -10.58 14.18
CA GLY A 35 -10.74 -11.17 13.76
C GLY A 35 -10.98 -11.06 12.24
N THR A 36 -10.62 -9.93 11.63
CA THR A 36 -10.71 -9.77 10.17
C THR A 36 -9.77 -10.72 9.42
N SER A 37 -8.53 -10.89 9.91
CA SER A 37 -7.58 -11.85 9.33
C SER A 37 -8.05 -13.28 9.52
N ASP A 38 -8.69 -13.59 10.64
CA ASP A 38 -9.17 -14.93 10.98
C ASP A 38 -10.35 -15.37 10.09
N ILE A 39 -11.17 -14.45 9.59
CA ILE A 39 -12.23 -14.78 8.61
C ILE A 39 -11.60 -15.40 7.35
N ILE A 40 -10.56 -14.77 6.81
CA ILE A 40 -9.86 -15.25 5.61
C ILE A 40 -9.10 -16.54 5.93
N THR A 41 -8.45 -16.61 7.09
CA THR A 41 -7.73 -17.79 7.56
C THR A 41 -8.66 -18.99 7.70
N ASN A 42 -9.85 -18.80 8.29
CA ASN A 42 -10.86 -19.83 8.41
C ASN A 42 -11.32 -20.34 7.05
N ALA A 43 -11.53 -19.44 6.08
CA ALA A 43 -11.89 -19.85 4.72
C ALA A 43 -10.81 -20.72 4.07
N ILE A 44 -9.53 -20.39 4.28
CA ILE A 44 -8.40 -21.17 3.75
C ILE A 44 -8.30 -22.55 4.42
N VAL A 45 -8.37 -22.59 5.75
CA VAL A 45 -8.24 -23.82 6.56
C VAL A 45 -9.42 -24.75 6.31
N ASN A 46 -10.65 -24.23 6.18
CA ASN A 46 -11.84 -25.03 5.86
C ASN A 46 -11.75 -25.73 4.49
N ILE A 47 -10.97 -25.19 3.54
CA ILE A 47 -10.73 -25.84 2.25
C ILE A 47 -9.70 -26.99 2.37
N ARG A 48 -8.77 -26.87 3.36
CA ARG A 48 -7.74 -27.87 3.62
C ARG A 48 -7.51 -28.02 5.12
N GLU A 49 -8.18 -28.98 5.73
CA GLU A 49 -8.07 -29.26 7.18
C GLU A 49 -6.62 -29.58 7.63
N GLU A 50 -5.77 -30.06 6.73
CA GLU A 50 -4.34 -30.30 7.00
C GLU A 50 -3.58 -29.02 7.43
N LEU A 51 -4.13 -27.84 7.09
CA LEU A 51 -3.53 -26.55 7.38
C LEU A 51 -3.88 -26.03 8.79
N GLU A 52 -4.73 -26.71 9.55
CA GLU A 52 -5.10 -26.28 10.90
C GLU A 52 -3.87 -26.17 11.82
N SER A 53 -2.90 -27.07 11.69
CA SER A 53 -1.63 -27.00 12.44
C SER A 53 -0.79 -25.76 12.13
N HIS A 54 -1.07 -25.05 11.04
CA HIS A 54 -0.36 -23.85 10.59
C HIS A 54 -1.21 -22.58 10.68
N ARG A 55 -2.35 -22.62 11.33
CA ARG A 55 -3.35 -21.54 11.40
C ARG A 55 -2.75 -20.20 11.78
N GLU A 56 -1.93 -20.13 12.82
CA GLU A 56 -1.30 -18.88 13.25
C GLU A 56 -0.36 -18.29 12.18
N THR A 57 0.40 -19.16 11.52
CA THR A 57 1.30 -18.75 10.43
C THR A 57 0.50 -18.19 9.23
N ILE A 58 -0.61 -18.85 8.90
CA ILE A 58 -1.50 -18.40 7.82
C ILE A 58 -2.13 -17.05 8.15
N SER A 59 -2.67 -16.89 9.36
CA SER A 59 -3.25 -15.61 9.83
C SER A 59 -2.21 -14.49 9.78
N PHE A 60 -0.98 -14.77 10.22
CA PHE A 60 0.12 -13.84 10.11
C PHE A 60 0.41 -13.45 8.64
N CYS A 61 0.53 -14.42 7.74
CA CYS A 61 0.79 -14.18 6.33
C CYS A 61 -0.34 -13.39 5.66
N VAL A 62 -1.60 -13.71 5.96
CA VAL A 62 -2.78 -12.99 5.44
C VAL A 62 -2.70 -11.53 5.84
N ARG A 63 -2.42 -11.23 7.10
CA ARG A 63 -2.30 -9.85 7.59
C ARG A 63 -1.16 -9.10 6.89
N LYS A 64 0.02 -9.73 6.76
CA LYS A 64 1.17 -9.08 6.09
C LYS A 64 0.93 -8.85 4.61
N LEU A 65 0.24 -9.79 3.94
CA LEU A 65 -0.15 -9.63 2.55
C LEU A 65 -1.18 -8.52 2.36
N ALA A 66 -2.12 -8.36 3.30
CA ALA A 66 -3.08 -7.26 3.27
C ALA A 66 -2.37 -5.90 3.40
N HIS A 67 -1.43 -5.75 4.35
CA HIS A 67 -0.59 -4.56 4.50
C HIS A 67 0.19 -4.26 3.22
N PHE A 68 0.96 -5.22 2.73
CA PHE A 68 1.68 -5.09 1.47
C PHE A 68 0.77 -4.63 0.32
N SER A 69 -0.41 -5.22 0.19
CA SER A 69 -1.35 -4.96 -0.91
C SER A 69 -1.93 -3.54 -0.84
N ILE A 70 -2.32 -3.07 0.33
CA ILE A 70 -2.87 -1.72 0.47
C ILE A 70 -1.81 -0.65 0.21
N TYR A 71 -0.57 -0.87 0.64
CA TYR A 71 0.54 0.03 0.35
C TYR A 71 1.01 -0.07 -1.12
N PHE A 72 0.92 -1.23 -1.75
CA PHE A 72 1.13 -1.38 -3.18
C PHE A 72 0.16 -0.52 -4.00
N VAL A 73 -1.14 -0.54 -3.66
CA VAL A 73 -2.14 0.35 -4.26
C VAL A 73 -1.78 1.82 -4.01
N GLY A 74 -1.36 2.16 -2.80
CA GLY A 74 -0.87 3.50 -2.45
C GLY A 74 0.29 3.96 -3.33
N GLY A 75 1.25 3.08 -3.61
CA GLY A 75 2.36 3.36 -4.52
C GLY A 75 1.90 3.73 -5.92
N ILE A 76 0.90 3.01 -6.47
CA ILE A 76 0.28 3.34 -7.78
C ILE A 76 -0.37 4.72 -7.72
N LEU A 77 -1.18 4.99 -6.70
CA LEU A 77 -1.90 6.27 -6.55
C LEU A 77 -0.93 7.45 -6.42
N LEU A 78 0.12 7.30 -5.61
CA LEU A 78 1.16 8.31 -5.44
C LEU A 78 1.93 8.56 -6.76
N PHE A 79 2.29 7.50 -7.48
CA PHE A 79 2.94 7.64 -8.80
C PHE A 79 2.04 8.42 -9.78
N GLU A 80 0.78 8.04 -9.91
CA GLU A 80 -0.17 8.73 -10.79
C GLU A 80 -0.42 10.19 -10.37
N PHE A 81 -0.48 10.46 -9.06
CA PHE A 81 -0.59 11.81 -8.54
C PHE A 81 0.61 12.67 -8.91
N TYR A 82 1.83 12.23 -8.58
CA TYR A 82 3.03 13.01 -8.90
C TYR A 82 3.33 13.07 -10.39
N ASN A 83 2.89 12.10 -11.18
CA ASN A 83 2.98 12.12 -12.64
C ASN A 83 2.07 13.19 -13.29
N THR A 84 1.14 13.80 -12.54
CA THR A 84 0.37 14.95 -13.01
C THR A 84 1.15 16.26 -12.97
N PHE A 85 2.31 16.28 -12.33
CA PHE A 85 3.21 17.44 -12.31
C PHE A 85 4.20 17.32 -13.47
N ASP A 86 4.65 18.46 -13.96
CA ASP A 86 5.63 18.51 -15.05
C ASP A 86 7.06 18.29 -14.52
N VAL A 87 7.32 17.06 -14.09
CA VAL A 87 8.60 16.64 -13.53
C VAL A 87 9.07 15.32 -14.14
N THR A 88 10.38 15.05 -14.04
CA THR A 88 10.96 13.82 -14.61
C THR A 88 10.47 12.56 -13.84
N ASN A 89 10.40 11.42 -14.54
CA ASN A 89 10.00 10.15 -13.94
C ASN A 89 10.83 9.78 -12.69
N LYS A 90 12.12 10.14 -12.66
CA LYS A 90 12.97 9.95 -11.48
C LYS A 90 12.49 10.76 -10.27
N LYS A 91 12.06 12.00 -10.50
CA LYS A 91 11.46 12.84 -9.45
C LYS A 91 10.11 12.31 -9.01
N VAL A 92 9.25 11.85 -9.95
CA VAL A 92 7.99 11.17 -9.63
C VAL A 92 8.25 9.99 -8.72
N PHE A 93 9.18 9.10 -9.07
CA PHE A 93 9.55 7.95 -8.24
C PHE A 93 10.02 8.38 -6.84
N GLY A 94 10.97 9.31 -6.76
CA GLY A 94 11.54 9.75 -5.48
C GLY A 94 10.50 10.40 -4.56
N MET A 95 9.64 11.27 -5.09
CA MET A 95 8.58 11.93 -4.32
C MET A 95 7.53 10.91 -3.84
N SER A 96 7.12 9.98 -4.71
CA SER A 96 6.17 8.92 -4.35
C SER A 96 6.73 7.99 -3.28
N ALA A 97 7.99 7.55 -3.42
CA ALA A 97 8.66 6.70 -2.46
C ALA A 97 8.79 7.40 -1.09
N LEU A 98 9.27 8.64 -1.09
CA LEU A 98 9.40 9.42 0.14
C LEU A 98 8.06 9.57 0.86
N THR A 99 7.01 10.01 0.14
CA THR A 99 5.67 10.19 0.73
C THR A 99 5.14 8.87 1.29
N GLY A 100 5.25 7.78 0.53
CA GLY A 100 4.72 6.48 0.94
C GLY A 100 5.47 5.89 2.14
N VAL A 101 6.81 5.94 2.15
CA VAL A 101 7.62 5.46 3.28
C VAL A 101 7.40 6.30 4.54
N CYS A 102 7.30 7.62 4.39
CA CYS A 102 6.97 8.50 5.52
C CYS A 102 5.58 8.16 6.09
N TYR A 103 4.60 7.87 5.22
CA TYR A 103 3.27 7.50 5.67
C TYR A 103 3.24 6.13 6.34
N ALA A 104 3.95 5.12 5.82
CA ALA A 104 4.10 3.81 6.46
C ALA A 104 4.75 3.93 7.85
N THR A 105 5.77 4.78 7.98
CA THR A 105 6.41 5.05 9.27
C THR A 105 5.44 5.73 10.24
N PHE A 106 4.67 6.70 9.76
CA PHE A 106 3.66 7.38 10.58
C PHE A 106 2.59 6.40 11.06
N ASP A 107 2.11 5.51 10.19
CA ASP A 107 1.12 4.49 10.51
C ASP A 107 1.60 3.57 11.65
N GLU A 108 2.81 3.04 11.54
CA GLU A 108 3.40 2.16 12.57
C GLU A 108 3.66 2.90 13.89
N VAL A 109 4.07 4.17 13.84
CA VAL A 109 4.18 5.00 15.04
C VAL A 109 2.80 5.23 15.68
N HIS A 110 1.77 5.48 14.88
CA HIS A 110 0.39 5.62 15.37
C HIS A 110 -0.09 4.34 16.07
N GLN A 111 0.22 3.17 15.51
CA GLN A 111 -0.16 1.88 16.09
C GLN A 111 0.43 1.64 17.49
N LEU A 112 1.54 2.29 17.87
CA LEU A 112 2.08 2.21 19.23
C LEU A 112 1.13 2.78 20.29
N PHE A 113 0.19 3.63 19.90
CA PHE A 113 -0.79 4.25 20.78
C PHE A 113 -2.15 3.52 20.80
N ILE A 114 -2.29 2.45 19.99
CA ILE A 114 -3.54 1.69 19.87
C ILE A 114 -3.47 0.43 20.72
N SER A 115 -4.50 0.20 21.56
CA SER A 115 -4.56 -0.96 22.45
C SER A 115 -4.52 -2.27 21.67
N GLY A 116 -3.66 -3.20 22.12
CA GLY A 116 -3.49 -4.52 21.51
C GLY A 116 -2.72 -4.51 20.18
N ARG A 117 -2.17 -3.35 19.76
CA ARG A 117 -1.26 -3.22 18.61
C ARG A 117 0.19 -3.03 19.09
N SER A 118 1.12 -3.48 18.25
CA SER A 118 2.55 -3.23 18.43
C SER A 118 3.11 -2.72 17.11
N GLY A 119 3.44 -1.42 17.04
CA GLY A 119 4.16 -0.87 15.89
C GLY A 119 5.52 -1.56 15.75
N GLN A 120 5.81 -2.10 14.59
CA GLN A 120 7.02 -2.88 14.34
C GLN A 120 7.78 -2.34 13.12
N PHE A 121 9.07 -2.11 13.28
CA PHE A 121 9.93 -1.71 12.16
C PHE A 121 9.84 -2.68 10.96
N ARG A 122 9.64 -3.98 11.23
CA ARG A 122 9.41 -4.97 10.18
C ARG A 122 8.18 -4.65 9.32
N ASP A 123 7.13 -4.10 9.91
CA ASP A 123 5.91 -3.76 9.18
C ASP A 123 6.12 -2.50 8.32
N VAL A 124 6.88 -1.52 8.80
CA VAL A 124 7.36 -0.42 7.94
C VAL A 124 8.09 -0.93 6.70
N CYS A 125 8.94 -1.97 6.87
CA CYS A 125 9.67 -2.56 5.74
C CYS A 125 8.74 -3.27 4.75
N ILE A 126 7.72 -4.00 5.23
CA ILE A 126 6.75 -4.70 4.38
C ILE A 126 5.93 -3.69 3.58
N ASP A 127 5.40 -2.67 4.24
CA ASP A 127 4.59 -1.61 3.66
C ASP A 127 5.39 -0.79 2.63
N SER A 128 6.61 -0.41 3.00
CA SER A 128 7.54 0.27 2.09
C SER A 128 7.88 -0.60 0.87
N THR A 129 8.03 -1.91 1.05
CA THR A 129 8.28 -2.84 -0.06
C THR A 129 7.10 -2.87 -1.03
N GLY A 130 5.85 -2.86 -0.52
CA GLY A 130 4.65 -2.76 -1.35
C GLY A 130 4.68 -1.50 -2.23
N ILE A 131 5.00 -0.35 -1.64
CA ILE A 131 5.15 0.92 -2.38
C ILE A 131 6.24 0.80 -3.45
N ILE A 132 7.44 0.39 -3.08
CA ILE A 132 8.59 0.34 -4.00
C ILE A 132 8.32 -0.59 -5.18
N VAL A 133 7.74 -1.77 -4.93
CA VAL A 133 7.37 -2.71 -6.00
C VAL A 133 6.37 -2.07 -6.97
N ALA A 134 5.34 -1.39 -6.46
CA ALA A 134 4.38 -0.65 -7.28
C ALA A 134 5.08 0.41 -8.14
N LEU A 135 5.97 1.21 -7.55
CA LEU A 135 6.70 2.26 -8.25
C LEU A 135 7.62 1.71 -9.34
N ILE A 136 8.29 0.59 -9.11
CA ILE A 136 9.12 -0.08 -10.13
C ILE A 136 8.23 -0.49 -11.32
N ILE A 137 7.10 -1.14 -11.06
CA ILE A 137 6.16 -1.56 -12.11
C ILE A 137 5.66 -0.33 -12.90
N MET A 138 5.26 0.74 -12.22
CA MET A 138 4.79 1.96 -12.87
C MET A 138 5.86 2.62 -13.72
N MET A 139 7.12 2.63 -13.27
CA MET A 139 8.26 3.13 -14.05
C MET A 139 8.51 2.29 -15.32
N LEU A 140 8.40 0.96 -15.22
CA LEU A 140 8.56 0.07 -16.37
C LEU A 140 7.43 0.30 -17.40
N ILE A 141 6.18 0.46 -16.94
CA ILE A 141 5.04 0.78 -17.80
C ILE A 141 5.24 2.13 -18.48
N ALA A 142 5.67 3.16 -17.75
CA ALA A 142 5.92 4.49 -18.31
C ALA A 142 7.02 4.46 -19.39
N LYS A 143 8.11 3.71 -19.15
CA LYS A 143 9.19 3.51 -20.11
C LYS A 143 8.72 2.77 -21.38
N ALA A 144 7.94 1.70 -21.21
CA ALA A 144 7.39 0.93 -22.33
C ALA A 144 6.47 1.79 -23.23
N LYS A 145 5.61 2.60 -22.61
CA LYS A 145 4.73 3.54 -23.36
C LYS A 145 5.55 4.57 -24.16
N LYS A 146 6.59 5.12 -23.56
CA LYS A 146 7.48 6.07 -24.25
C LYS A 146 8.15 5.45 -25.47
N ASN A 147 8.74 4.26 -25.31
CA ASN A 147 9.42 3.55 -26.40
C ASN A 147 8.44 3.14 -27.54
N SER A 148 7.19 2.85 -27.22
CA SER A 148 6.17 2.54 -28.23
C SER A 148 5.78 3.78 -29.05
N TYR A 149 5.72 4.94 -28.40
CA TYR A 149 5.42 6.22 -29.10
C TYR A 149 6.56 6.70 -30.01
N GLU A 150 7.82 6.44 -29.62
CA GLU A 150 8.99 6.81 -30.43
C GLU A 150 9.22 5.88 -31.65
N ARG A 151 8.53 4.73 -31.72
CA ARG A 151 8.63 3.75 -32.83
C ARG A 151 7.54 3.89 -33.90
N ASN A 152 6.50 4.66 -33.61
CA ASN A 152 5.41 4.98 -34.54
C ASN A 152 5.51 6.39 -35.07
#